data_ff719ff7246887058c5c13a113b8dd1f
#
_entry.id   ff719ff7246887058c5c13a113b8dd1f
#
_cell.length_a   1.000
_cell.length_b   1.000
_cell.length_c   1.000
_cell.angle_alpha   90.00
_cell.angle_beta   90.00
_cell.angle_gamma   90.00
#
_symmetry.space_group_name_H-M   'P 1'
#
loop_
_entity.id
_entity.type
_entity.pdbx_description
1 polymer ?
#
loop_
_entity_poly.entity_id
_entity_poly.type
_entity_poly.pdbx_seq_one_letter_code
_entity_poly.pdbx_strand_id
1 'polypeptide(L)'
;MVGVIQRSDSDGLVSERARLRMVEQLAHQGIDSELVLGAMKKVPRHLFVEQGLASRAYEDVALPIGHGQTISRPSTVARMLWLLAESVRPQEVRKLRALEIGTGCGYQATVMARLFADVVSVERVHWLHELAKV
;
A
#
# COMPACT_ATOMS: atom_id res chain seq x y z
N MET A 1 -11.04 12.01 -18.69
CA MET A 1 -11.68 12.69 -17.53
C MET A 1 -12.15 11.60 -16.59
N VAL A 2 -11.37 11.27 -15.58
CA VAL A 2 -11.78 10.33 -14.55
C VAL A 2 -12.58 11.12 -13.55
N GLY A 3 -13.91 10.87 -13.52
CA GLY A 3 -14.80 11.53 -12.57
C GLY A 3 -14.43 11.17 -11.15
N VAL A 4 -14.13 12.15 -10.32
CA VAL A 4 -14.07 12.01 -8.88
C VAL A 4 -15.47 11.65 -8.42
N ILE A 5 -15.72 10.37 -8.22
CA ILE A 5 -16.96 9.90 -7.60
C ILE A 5 -16.86 10.31 -6.14
N GLN A 6 -17.68 11.28 -5.73
CA GLN A 6 -17.91 11.56 -4.32
C GLN A 6 -18.45 10.28 -3.68
N ARG A 7 -17.59 9.57 -2.96
CA ARG A 7 -18.00 8.42 -2.15
C ARG A 7 -18.74 8.95 -0.94
N SER A 8 -19.87 8.34 -0.61
CA SER A 8 -20.63 8.68 0.59
C SER A 8 -19.78 8.48 1.85
N ASP A 9 -20.00 9.28 2.89
CA ASP A 9 -19.29 9.17 4.18
C ASP A 9 -19.39 7.75 4.79
N SER A 10 -20.46 7.02 4.49
CA SER A 10 -20.65 5.63 4.92
C SER A 10 -19.62 4.66 4.31
N ASP A 11 -19.26 4.83 3.03
CA ASP A 11 -18.26 3.97 2.36
C ASP A 11 -16.85 4.22 2.91
N GLY A 12 -16.56 5.45 3.30
CA GLY A 12 -15.31 5.83 3.97
C GLY A 12 -15.14 5.13 5.30
N LEU A 13 -16.18 5.11 6.13
CA LEU A 13 -16.15 4.47 7.47
C LEU A 13 -16.05 2.94 7.36
N VAL A 14 -16.74 2.31 6.41
CA VAL A 14 -16.67 0.85 6.18
C VAL A 14 -15.26 0.45 5.75
N SER A 15 -14.67 1.19 4.81
CA SER A 15 -13.31 0.92 4.33
C SER A 15 -12.24 1.20 5.40
N GLU A 16 -12.44 2.18 6.27
CA GLU A 16 -11.55 2.43 7.41
C GLU A 16 -11.56 1.28 8.40
N ARG A 17 -12.74 0.78 8.79
CA ARG A 17 -12.85 -0.38 9.68
C ARG A 17 -12.21 -1.63 9.09
N ALA A 18 -12.38 -1.87 7.79
CA ALA A 18 -11.74 -2.98 7.10
C ALA A 18 -10.22 -2.84 7.09
N ARG A 19 -9.70 -1.63 6.87
CA ARG A 19 -8.26 -1.32 6.93
C ARG A 19 -7.69 -1.57 8.31
N LEU A 20 -8.36 -1.13 9.37
CA LEU A 20 -7.93 -1.36 10.75
C LEU A 20 -7.87 -2.85 11.08
N ARG A 21 -8.89 -3.62 10.70
CA ARG A 21 -8.88 -5.09 10.87
C ARG A 21 -7.74 -5.76 10.11
N MET A 22 -7.44 -5.32 8.88
CA MET A 22 -6.28 -5.80 8.12
C MET A 22 -4.98 -5.58 8.91
N VAL A 23 -4.77 -4.38 9.46
CA VAL A 23 -3.57 -4.06 10.24
C VAL A 23 -3.48 -4.91 11.52
N GLU A 24 -4.60 -5.11 12.22
CA GLU A 24 -4.65 -5.99 13.39
C GLU A 24 -4.29 -7.44 13.02
N GLN A 25 -4.81 -7.95 11.91
CA GLN A 25 -4.47 -9.29 11.42
C GLN A 25 -2.98 -9.44 11.09
N LEU A 26 -2.37 -8.41 10.48
CA LEU A 26 -0.93 -8.40 10.20
C LEU A 26 -0.11 -8.47 11.48
N ALA A 27 -0.49 -7.73 12.52
CA ALA A 27 0.14 -7.81 13.84
C ALA A 27 0.01 -9.22 14.44
N HIS A 28 -1.17 -9.84 14.37
CA HIS A 28 -1.40 -11.22 14.83
C HIS A 28 -0.60 -12.26 14.03
N GLN A 29 -0.32 -11.99 12.76
CA GLN A 29 0.55 -12.82 11.92
C GLN A 29 2.05 -12.66 12.21
N GLY A 30 2.41 -11.80 13.15
CA GLY A 30 3.78 -11.63 13.61
C GLY A 30 4.53 -10.46 12.95
N ILE A 31 3.84 -9.54 12.29
CA ILE A 31 4.46 -8.28 11.85
C ILE A 31 4.64 -7.38 13.08
N ASP A 32 5.85 -7.35 13.61
CA ASP A 32 6.23 -6.58 14.81
C ASP A 32 6.94 -5.28 14.41
N SER A 33 6.19 -4.37 13.80
CA SER A 33 6.70 -3.05 13.41
C SER A 33 5.60 -2.00 13.45
N GLU A 34 5.56 -1.22 14.51
CA GLU A 34 4.61 -0.10 14.64
C GLU A 34 4.76 0.92 13.49
N LEU A 35 5.98 1.13 12.99
CA LEU A 35 6.24 2.03 11.87
C LEU A 35 5.51 1.54 10.62
N VAL A 36 5.68 0.27 10.25
CA VAL A 36 5.07 -0.32 9.04
C VAL A 36 3.56 -0.41 9.20
N LEU A 37 3.08 -0.94 10.32
CA LEU A 37 1.64 -1.05 10.60
C LEU A 37 0.97 0.33 10.62
N GLY A 38 1.62 1.33 11.24
CA GLY A 38 1.14 2.71 11.26
C GLY A 38 1.11 3.36 9.88
N ALA A 39 2.06 3.08 9.01
CA ALA A 39 2.06 3.53 7.62
C ALA A 39 0.90 2.89 6.83
N MET A 40 0.73 1.58 6.92
CA MET A 40 -0.33 0.85 6.22
C MET A 40 -1.74 1.26 6.71
N LYS A 41 -1.87 1.58 7.99
CA LYS A 41 -3.11 2.12 8.57
C LYS A 41 -3.56 3.42 7.91
N LYS A 42 -2.64 4.23 7.41
CA LYS A 42 -2.91 5.56 6.81
C LYS A 42 -3.20 5.51 5.31
N VAL A 43 -2.90 4.41 4.63
CA VAL A 43 -3.03 4.32 3.18
C VAL A 43 -4.28 3.52 2.79
N PRO A 44 -5.25 4.15 2.11
CA PRO A 44 -6.51 3.51 1.74
C PRO A 44 -6.34 2.59 0.53
N ARG A 45 -5.96 1.33 0.76
CA ARG A 45 -5.64 0.34 -0.26
C ARG A 45 -6.74 0.15 -1.31
N HIS A 46 -8.01 0.29 -0.93
CA HIS A 46 -9.14 0.16 -1.85
C HIS A 46 -9.16 1.20 -2.98
N LEU A 47 -8.41 2.29 -2.86
CA LEU A 47 -8.26 3.30 -3.91
C LEU A 47 -7.27 2.88 -5.01
N PHE A 48 -6.48 1.84 -4.77
CA PHE A 48 -5.43 1.33 -5.68
C PHE A 48 -5.86 0.11 -6.49
N VAL A 49 -7.10 -0.33 -6.36
CA VAL A 49 -7.70 -1.43 -7.11
C VAL A 49 -8.92 -0.95 -7.87
N GLU A 50 -9.32 -1.70 -8.89
CA GLU A 50 -10.56 -1.41 -9.61
C GLU A 50 -11.77 -1.40 -8.66
N GLN A 51 -12.77 -0.59 -8.95
CA GLN A 51 -13.94 -0.40 -8.10
C GLN A 51 -14.66 -1.72 -7.80
N GLY A 52 -14.74 -2.64 -8.77
CA GLY A 52 -15.34 -3.96 -8.57
C GLY A 52 -14.59 -4.86 -7.57
N LEU A 53 -13.32 -4.54 -7.25
CA LEU A 53 -12.48 -5.26 -6.31
C LEU A 53 -12.31 -4.53 -4.97
N ALA A 54 -12.86 -3.34 -4.83
CA ALA A 54 -12.65 -2.49 -3.64
C ALA A 54 -13.10 -3.18 -2.34
N SER A 55 -14.16 -3.98 -2.37
CA SER A 55 -14.63 -4.75 -1.20
C SER A 55 -13.63 -5.81 -0.72
N ARG A 56 -12.76 -6.28 -1.62
CA ARG A 56 -11.73 -7.29 -1.34
C ARG A 56 -10.35 -6.69 -1.03
N ALA A 57 -10.22 -5.37 -1.12
CA ALA A 57 -8.93 -4.70 -1.03
C ALA A 57 -8.19 -4.95 0.29
N TYR A 58 -8.90 -5.25 1.36
CA TYR A 58 -8.34 -5.48 2.70
C TYR A 58 -8.22 -6.96 3.09
N GLU A 59 -8.60 -7.88 2.19
CA GLU A 59 -8.28 -9.31 2.31
C GLU A 59 -6.78 -9.53 2.10
N ASP A 60 -6.20 -10.53 2.75
CA ASP A 60 -4.78 -10.88 2.56
C ASP A 60 -4.58 -11.71 1.28
N VAL A 61 -4.92 -11.12 0.15
CA VAL A 61 -4.81 -11.70 -1.19
C VAL A 61 -4.20 -10.72 -2.17
N ALA A 62 -3.53 -11.23 -3.21
CA ALA A 62 -3.16 -10.45 -4.38
C ALA A 62 -4.39 -10.23 -5.26
N LEU A 63 -4.52 -9.04 -5.83
CA LEU A 63 -5.62 -8.68 -6.73
C LEU A 63 -5.07 -8.17 -8.07
N PRO A 64 -5.77 -8.41 -9.18
CA PRO A 64 -5.32 -7.92 -10.49
C PRO A 64 -5.38 -6.39 -10.56
N ILE A 65 -4.40 -5.81 -11.26
CA ILE A 65 -4.31 -4.37 -11.56
C ILE A 65 -4.18 -4.09 -13.06
N GLY A 66 -4.44 -5.08 -13.90
CA GLY A 66 -4.29 -5.00 -15.34
C GLY A 66 -2.91 -5.47 -15.85
N HIS A 67 -2.82 -5.67 -17.15
CA HIS A 67 -1.58 -6.10 -17.84
C HIS A 67 -0.91 -7.36 -17.25
N GLY A 68 -1.70 -8.29 -16.70
CA GLY A 68 -1.19 -9.50 -16.06
C GLY A 68 -0.44 -9.25 -14.75
N GLN A 69 -0.53 -8.04 -14.19
CA GLN A 69 0.10 -7.64 -12.94
C GLN A 69 -0.90 -7.63 -11.78
N THR A 70 -0.38 -7.67 -10.57
CA THR A 70 -1.18 -7.69 -9.34
C THR A 70 -0.65 -6.68 -8.32
N ILE A 71 -1.56 -6.15 -7.49
CA ILE A 71 -1.17 -5.57 -6.21
C ILE A 71 -0.83 -6.73 -5.26
N SER A 72 0.35 -6.69 -4.64
CA SER A 72 0.77 -7.73 -3.70
C SER A 72 -0.17 -7.78 -2.49
N ARG A 73 -0.35 -8.98 -1.92
CA ARG A 73 -1.14 -9.14 -0.69
C ARG A 73 -0.59 -8.26 0.45
N PRO A 74 -1.44 -7.79 1.36
CA PRO A 74 -1.02 -6.96 2.48
C PRO A 74 0.13 -7.54 3.32
N SER A 75 0.10 -8.85 3.61
CA SER A 75 1.16 -9.51 4.39
C SER A 75 2.52 -9.49 3.69
N THR A 76 2.55 -9.62 2.37
CA THR A 76 3.79 -9.52 1.57
C THR A 76 4.35 -8.09 1.64
N VAL A 77 3.53 -7.08 1.45
CA VAL A 77 3.93 -5.68 1.55
C VAL A 77 4.47 -5.36 2.95
N ALA A 78 3.73 -5.74 3.98
CA ALA A 78 4.13 -5.53 5.37
C ALA A 78 5.48 -6.20 5.69
N ARG A 79 5.67 -7.44 5.25
CA ARG A 79 6.91 -8.19 5.47
C ARG A 79 8.11 -7.57 4.78
N MET A 80 7.96 -7.19 3.51
CA MET A 80 9.05 -6.54 2.76
C MET A 80 9.45 -5.21 3.40
N LEU A 81 8.48 -4.38 3.76
CA LEU A 81 8.75 -3.08 4.38
C LEU A 81 9.33 -3.23 5.79
N TRP A 82 8.89 -4.22 6.55
CA TRP A 82 9.47 -4.50 7.87
C TRP A 82 10.92 -4.91 7.76
N LEU A 83 11.26 -5.88 6.90
CA LEU A 83 12.64 -6.30 6.67
C LEU A 83 13.54 -5.15 6.21
N LEU A 84 13.02 -4.28 5.36
CA LEU A 84 13.74 -3.10 4.90
C LEU A 84 13.97 -2.09 6.04
N ALA A 85 12.94 -1.81 6.84
CA ALA A 85 13.03 -0.87 7.94
C ALA A 85 13.88 -1.39 9.12
N GLU A 86 13.85 -2.71 9.37
CA GLU A 86 14.62 -3.36 10.45
C GLU A 86 16.13 -3.36 10.18
N SER A 87 16.55 -3.22 8.93
CA SER A 87 17.97 -3.14 8.55
C SER A 87 18.68 -1.88 9.07
N VAL A 88 17.93 -0.91 9.57
CA VAL A 88 18.43 0.35 10.11
C VAL A 88 17.76 0.69 11.44
N ARG A 89 18.34 1.64 12.18
CA ARG A 89 17.71 2.12 13.43
C ARG A 89 16.37 2.79 13.12
N PRO A 90 15.32 2.59 13.93
CA PRO A 90 14.00 3.19 13.69
C PRO A 90 14.02 4.71 13.47
N GLN A 91 14.89 5.43 14.20
CA GLN A 91 15.04 6.88 14.09
C GLN A 91 15.66 7.33 12.75
N GLU A 92 16.39 6.44 12.09
CA GLU A 92 17.07 6.73 10.83
C GLU A 92 16.16 6.46 9.61
N VAL A 93 15.15 5.60 9.72
CA VAL A 93 14.25 5.23 8.60
C VAL A 93 13.71 6.47 7.89
N ARG A 94 13.25 7.46 8.65
CA ARG A 94 12.69 8.72 8.11
C ARG A 94 13.70 9.65 7.45
N LYS A 95 14.98 9.35 7.53
CA LYS A 95 16.06 10.12 6.88
C LYS A 95 16.55 9.47 5.60
N LEU A 96 16.13 8.23 5.32
CA LEU A 96 16.61 7.45 4.19
C LEU A 96 15.79 7.72 2.93
N ARG A 97 16.46 7.51 1.81
CA ARG A 97 15.83 7.36 0.50
C ARG A 97 15.63 5.89 0.20
N ALA A 98 14.50 5.55 -0.38
CA ALA A 98 14.19 4.18 -0.77
C ALA A 98 13.93 4.08 -2.28
N LEU A 99 14.32 2.95 -2.86
CA LEU A 99 14.05 2.60 -4.24
C LEU A 99 13.13 1.40 -4.29
N GLU A 100 12.05 1.53 -5.04
CA GLU A 100 11.14 0.44 -5.39
C GLU A 100 11.31 0.07 -6.86
N ILE A 101 11.40 -1.22 -7.14
CA ILE A 101 11.38 -1.77 -8.50
C ILE A 101 10.03 -2.46 -8.71
N GLY A 102 9.23 -1.94 -9.64
CA GLY A 102 7.88 -2.44 -9.91
C GLY A 102 6.82 -1.66 -9.15
N THR A 103 6.52 -0.43 -9.59
CA THR A 103 5.52 0.45 -8.97
C THR A 103 4.12 -0.17 -8.95
N GLY A 104 3.75 -0.91 -10.00
CA GLY A 104 2.40 -1.43 -10.15
C GLY A 104 1.36 -0.33 -10.11
N CYS A 105 0.39 -0.46 -9.19
CA CYS A 105 -0.63 0.57 -8.95
C CYS A 105 -0.18 1.72 -8.03
N GLY A 106 1.05 1.67 -7.49
CA GLY A 106 1.58 2.70 -6.61
C GLY A 106 1.23 2.55 -5.13
N TYR A 107 0.55 1.47 -4.72
CA TYR A 107 0.17 1.26 -3.33
C TYR A 107 1.39 1.17 -2.40
N GLN A 108 2.34 0.29 -2.71
CA GLN A 108 3.52 0.12 -1.87
C GLN A 108 4.39 1.38 -1.84
N ALA A 109 4.58 2.06 -2.97
CA ALA A 109 5.28 3.35 -3.03
C ALA A 109 4.63 4.38 -2.10
N THR A 110 3.29 4.43 -2.05
CA THR A 110 2.55 5.33 -1.17
C THR A 110 2.75 4.98 0.32
N VAL A 111 2.78 3.69 0.66
CA VAL A 111 3.11 3.25 2.03
C VAL A 111 4.56 3.62 2.37
N MET A 112 5.50 3.39 1.46
CA MET A 112 6.92 3.75 1.63
C MET A 112 7.10 5.25 1.86
N ALA A 113 6.35 6.10 1.18
CA ALA A 113 6.38 7.56 1.38
C ALA A 113 5.93 8.00 2.79
N ARG A 114 5.28 7.13 3.55
CA ARG A 114 4.99 7.34 4.98
C ARG A 114 6.13 6.92 5.91
N LEU A 115 7.08 6.15 5.39
CA LEU A 115 8.21 5.60 6.17
C LEU A 115 9.52 6.34 5.91
N PHE A 116 9.81 6.62 4.65
CA PHE A 116 11.11 7.15 4.19
C PHE A 116 11.03 8.65 3.88
N ALA A 117 12.20 9.30 3.85
CA ALA A 117 12.31 10.72 3.51
C ALA A 117 11.96 10.98 2.04
N ASP A 118 12.36 10.06 1.17
CA ASP A 118 12.16 10.15 -0.26
C ASP A 118 12.02 8.75 -0.84
N VAL A 119 11.16 8.59 -1.85
CA VAL A 119 10.91 7.31 -2.52
C VAL A 119 11.01 7.50 -4.01
N VAL A 120 11.88 6.73 -4.63
CA VAL A 120 11.93 6.59 -6.09
C VAL A 120 11.33 5.23 -6.44
N SER A 121 10.33 5.23 -7.30
CA SER A 121 9.71 3.99 -7.77
C SER A 121 9.78 3.92 -9.29
N VAL A 122 10.17 2.77 -9.82
CA VAL A 122 10.32 2.54 -11.26
C VAL A 122 9.38 1.45 -11.76
N GLU A 123 8.75 1.70 -12.91
CA GLU A 123 7.80 0.79 -13.56
C GLU A 123 8.12 0.67 -15.05
N ARG A 124 8.24 -0.55 -15.55
CA ARG A 124 8.51 -0.81 -16.97
C ARG A 124 7.25 -0.86 -17.82
N VAL A 125 6.09 -1.18 -17.23
CA VAL A 125 4.81 -1.22 -17.94
C VAL A 125 4.27 0.21 -18.04
N HIS A 126 4.38 0.79 -19.22
CA HIS A 126 4.06 2.21 -19.44
C HIS A 126 2.65 2.59 -18.94
N TRP A 127 1.64 1.76 -19.16
CA TRP A 127 0.29 2.02 -18.70
C TRP A 127 0.19 2.09 -17.17
N LEU A 128 0.85 1.17 -16.45
CA LEU A 128 0.90 1.19 -14.97
C LEU A 128 1.69 2.40 -14.46
N HIS A 129 2.78 2.75 -15.14
CA HIS A 129 3.55 3.96 -14.82
C HIS A 129 2.69 5.23 -14.91
N GLU A 130 1.89 5.38 -15.97
CA GLU A 130 1.00 6.52 -16.11
C GLU A 130 -0.13 6.50 -15.05
N LEU A 131 -0.68 5.33 -14.76
CA LEU A 131 -1.71 5.17 -13.72
C LEU A 131 -1.21 5.58 -12.33
N ALA A 132 0.03 5.26 -12.00
CA ALA A 132 0.62 5.54 -10.68
C ALA A 132 1.03 7.01 -10.47
N LYS A 133 1.06 7.83 -11.52
CA LYS A 133 1.38 9.27 -11.44
C LYS A 133 0.26 10.15 -10.90
N VAL A 134 -0.92 9.63 -10.69
CA VAL A 134 -2.12 10.39 -10.30
C VAL A 134 -2.13 10.69 -8.81
#